data_a0ed96f763b5f82ba557d4b527064fa7
#
_entry.id   a0ed96f763b5f82ba557d4b527064fa7
#
_cell.length_a   1.000
_cell.length_b   1.000
_cell.length_c   1.000
_cell.angle_alpha   90.00
_cell.angle_beta   90.00
_cell.angle_gamma   90.00
#
_symmetry.space_group_name_H-M   'P 1'
#
loop_
_entity.id
_entity.type
_entity.pdbx_description
1 polymer ?
#
loop_
_entity_poly.entity_id
_entity_poly.type
_entity_poly.pdbx_seq_one_letter_code
_entity_poly.pdbx_strand_id
1 'polypeptide(L)'
;GVFLSSACGGKGSCGQCKCQVLEGGGEILPSEVPHFSRKQQQDHWRLGCQVKVKSDMAIKIDESVLGVKEWECEVISNKNVATFIKEFIVALPKGEHMDFIPGSYAQIKIPKFSMDYDKDIDKSLIGEEYLPAWEKFGLLGLKCKNEEETIRAYSMANYPAEGDRIMLTVRIATPPFKPKEQGPGFMDVMPGIASS
;
A
#
# COMPACT_ATOMS: atom_id res chain seq x y z
N GLY A 1 20.32 0.21 -3.30
CA GLY A 1 19.60 1.27 -4.02
C GLY A 1 18.93 2.21 -3.04
N VAL A 2 18.49 3.37 -3.52
CA VAL A 2 17.74 4.34 -2.70
C VAL A 2 16.25 4.19 -3.02
N PHE A 3 15.42 4.08 -2.01
CA PHE A 3 13.99 3.87 -2.16
C PHE A 3 13.22 5.15 -1.81
N LEU A 4 12.55 5.76 -2.78
CA LEU A 4 11.65 6.89 -2.55
C LEU A 4 10.27 6.40 -2.12
N SER A 5 9.78 6.88 -0.97
CA SER A 5 8.46 6.56 -0.45
C SER A 5 7.36 6.83 -1.48
N SER A 6 6.48 5.87 -1.72
CA SER A 6 5.37 6.00 -2.67
C SER A 6 4.12 5.26 -2.20
N ALA A 7 3.33 5.87 -1.31
CA ALA A 7 2.10 5.29 -0.79
C ALA A 7 1.07 4.95 -1.87
N CYS A 8 1.07 5.67 -3.00
CA CYS A 8 0.16 5.42 -4.12
C CYS A 8 0.67 4.37 -5.12
N GLY A 9 1.83 3.76 -4.87
CA GLY A 9 2.44 2.80 -5.80
C GLY A 9 2.79 3.41 -7.16
N GLY A 10 3.33 4.62 -7.18
CA GLY A 10 3.84 5.26 -8.40
C GLY A 10 2.80 6.01 -9.24
N LYS A 11 1.55 6.14 -8.76
CA LYS A 11 0.46 6.77 -9.53
C LYS A 11 0.47 8.31 -9.54
N GLY A 12 1.44 8.95 -8.87
CA GLY A 12 1.54 10.40 -8.80
C GLY A 12 0.51 11.10 -7.91
N SER A 13 -0.31 10.37 -7.15
CA SER A 13 -1.44 10.94 -6.41
C SER A 13 -1.16 11.28 -4.94
N CYS A 14 -0.14 10.69 -4.30
CA CYS A 14 0.14 10.93 -2.88
C CYS A 14 1.15 12.04 -2.61
N GLY A 15 1.96 12.42 -3.58
CA GLY A 15 2.95 13.48 -3.42
C GLY A 15 4.14 13.14 -2.51
N GLN A 16 4.35 11.88 -2.14
CA GLN A 16 5.38 11.50 -1.16
C GLN A 16 6.78 11.30 -1.75
N CYS A 17 6.87 10.84 -2.99
CA CYS A 17 8.15 10.57 -3.67
C CYS A 17 8.85 11.84 -4.18
N LYS A 18 8.88 12.88 -3.34
CA LYS A 18 9.49 14.17 -3.71
C LYS A 18 11.00 14.05 -3.80
N CYS A 19 11.54 14.57 -4.90
CA CYS A 19 12.98 14.75 -5.09
C CYS A 19 13.22 16.06 -5.83
N GLN A 20 14.40 16.66 -5.63
CA GLN A 20 14.81 17.82 -6.40
C GLN A 20 15.67 17.36 -7.57
N VAL A 21 15.25 17.64 -8.78
CA VAL A 21 16.02 17.27 -9.99
C VAL A 21 16.93 18.43 -10.37
N LEU A 22 18.23 18.21 -10.23
CA LEU A 22 19.24 19.23 -10.50
C LEU A 22 19.54 19.31 -12.00
N GLU A 23 19.54 18.15 -12.68
CA GLU A 23 19.83 18.04 -14.11
C GLU A 23 19.04 16.89 -14.74
N GLY A 24 18.64 17.02 -15.99
CA GLY A 24 18.16 15.92 -16.84
C GLY A 24 16.69 15.51 -16.67
N GLY A 25 15.90 16.14 -15.78
CA GLY A 25 14.54 15.69 -15.44
C GLY A 25 13.40 16.18 -16.33
N GLY A 26 13.66 17.12 -17.22
CA GLY A 26 12.62 17.79 -18.00
C GLY A 26 11.68 18.66 -17.15
N GLU A 27 10.63 19.16 -17.75
CA GLU A 27 9.68 20.05 -17.08
C GLU A 27 8.71 19.31 -16.15
N ILE A 28 8.15 20.03 -15.18
CA ILE A 28 7.13 19.52 -14.28
C ILE A 28 5.85 19.17 -15.04
N LEU A 29 5.26 18.02 -14.74
CA LEU A 29 4.02 17.60 -15.37
C LEU A 29 2.79 18.26 -14.71
N PRO A 30 1.70 18.50 -15.45
CA PRO A 30 0.47 19.04 -14.87
C PRO A 30 -0.07 18.25 -13.68
N SER A 31 0.11 16.93 -13.66
CA SER A 31 -0.26 16.02 -12.57
C SER A 31 0.57 16.23 -11.30
N GLU A 32 1.76 16.79 -11.42
CA GLU A 32 2.67 17.03 -10.29
C GLU A 32 2.45 18.40 -9.64
N VAL A 33 1.99 19.39 -10.41
CA VAL A 33 1.81 20.79 -9.99
C VAL A 33 1.05 20.92 -8.65
N PRO A 34 -0.05 20.20 -8.39
CA PRO A 34 -0.79 20.33 -7.11
C PRO A 34 0.02 19.92 -5.87
N HIS A 35 1.10 19.19 -6.03
CA HIS A 35 1.92 18.69 -4.93
C HIS A 35 3.05 19.64 -4.51
N PHE A 36 3.25 20.74 -5.24
CA PHE A 36 4.39 21.64 -5.05
C PHE A 36 3.96 23.09 -4.97
N SER A 37 4.56 23.84 -4.03
CA SER A 37 4.46 25.29 -4.02
C SER A 37 5.14 25.90 -5.25
N ARG A 38 4.82 27.16 -5.58
CA ARG A 38 5.46 27.88 -6.70
C ARG A 38 7.00 27.91 -6.57
N LYS A 39 7.51 28.08 -5.34
CA LYS A 39 8.93 28.04 -5.09
C LYS A 39 9.54 26.68 -5.38
N GLN A 40 8.91 25.61 -4.91
CA GLN A 40 9.37 24.22 -5.18
C GLN A 40 9.37 23.90 -6.67
N GLN A 41 8.37 24.39 -7.43
CA GLN A 41 8.34 24.22 -8.90
C GLN A 41 9.54 24.97 -9.56
N GLN A 42 9.85 26.17 -9.12
CA GLN A 42 11.02 26.93 -9.59
C GLN A 42 12.35 26.28 -9.21
N ASP A 43 12.38 25.63 -8.04
CA ASP A 43 13.55 24.90 -7.52
C ASP A 43 13.64 23.46 -8.10
N HIS A 44 12.89 23.15 -9.17
CA HIS A 44 12.91 21.88 -9.88
C HIS A 44 12.55 20.65 -9.02
N TRP A 45 11.64 20.81 -8.04
CA TRP A 45 11.09 19.68 -7.33
C TRP A 45 10.12 18.88 -8.21
N ARG A 46 10.25 17.56 -8.15
CA ARG A 46 9.49 16.60 -8.96
C ARG A 46 8.98 15.45 -8.10
N LEU A 47 7.98 14.73 -8.60
CA LEU A 47 7.63 13.41 -8.06
C LEU A 47 8.48 12.35 -8.75
N GLY A 48 9.34 11.65 -8.01
CA GLY A 48 10.24 10.64 -8.56
C GLY A 48 9.54 9.56 -9.40
N CYS A 49 8.30 9.18 -9.03
CA CYS A 49 7.51 8.23 -9.80
C CYS A 49 6.99 8.75 -11.15
N GLN A 50 7.02 10.06 -11.38
CA GLN A 50 6.57 10.69 -12.62
C GLN A 50 7.74 11.13 -13.52
N VAL A 51 8.95 11.16 -12.98
CA VAL A 51 10.14 11.52 -13.76
C VAL A 51 10.57 10.35 -14.62
N LYS A 52 10.70 10.58 -15.92
CA LYS A 52 11.24 9.59 -16.87
C LYS A 52 12.72 9.85 -17.10
N VAL A 53 13.53 8.87 -16.79
CA VAL A 53 14.97 8.91 -17.09
C VAL A 53 15.18 8.73 -18.60
N LYS A 54 15.68 9.79 -19.26
CA LYS A 54 15.95 9.78 -20.71
C LYS A 54 17.44 10.01 -21.03
N SER A 55 18.18 10.49 -20.06
CA SER A 55 19.62 10.79 -20.13
C SER A 55 20.18 10.73 -18.70
N ASP A 56 21.46 11.01 -18.54
CA ASP A 56 22.06 11.18 -17.23
C ASP A 56 21.34 12.26 -16.44
N MET A 57 21.13 12.00 -15.17
CA MET A 57 20.36 12.87 -14.26
C MET A 57 21.11 13.08 -12.96
N ALA A 58 21.00 14.30 -12.43
CA ALA A 58 21.40 14.60 -11.05
C ALA A 58 20.15 14.88 -10.22
N ILE A 59 19.97 14.14 -9.13
CA ILE A 59 18.87 14.30 -8.20
C ILE A 59 19.38 14.50 -6.77
N LYS A 60 18.70 15.36 -6.02
CA LYS A 60 18.88 15.50 -4.58
C LYS A 60 17.64 14.94 -3.88
N ILE A 61 17.88 14.08 -2.91
CA ILE A 61 16.85 13.46 -2.08
C ILE A 61 17.07 13.85 -0.62
N ASP A 62 16.02 13.75 0.19
CA ASP A 62 16.10 13.96 1.62
C ASP A 62 16.89 12.81 2.28
N GLU A 63 17.72 13.12 3.26
CA GLU A 63 18.56 12.13 3.94
C GLU A 63 17.72 11.07 4.69
N SER A 64 16.51 11.42 5.13
CA SER A 64 15.58 10.47 5.76
C SER A 64 15.23 9.29 4.88
N VAL A 65 15.36 9.44 3.56
CA VAL A 65 15.12 8.35 2.58
C VAL A 65 16.22 7.28 2.64
N LEU A 66 17.40 7.62 3.13
CA LEU A 66 18.53 6.69 3.20
C LEU A 66 18.43 5.67 4.34
N GLY A 67 17.55 5.90 5.30
CA GLY A 67 17.33 5.03 6.47
C GLY A 67 16.25 3.96 6.28
N VAL A 68 15.69 3.81 5.09
CA VAL A 68 14.63 2.80 4.84
C VAL A 68 15.23 1.41 4.92
N LYS A 69 14.70 0.59 5.85
CA LYS A 69 15.01 -0.83 5.97
C LYS A 69 13.84 -1.66 5.42
N GLU A 70 14.17 -2.82 4.87
CA GLU A 70 13.20 -3.85 4.49
C GLU A 70 13.43 -5.09 5.37
N TRP A 71 12.34 -5.67 5.87
CA TRP A 71 12.36 -6.87 6.70
C TRP A 71 11.43 -7.93 6.13
N GLU A 72 11.85 -9.16 6.19
CA GLU A 72 10.96 -10.32 6.10
C GLU A 72 10.38 -10.57 7.50
N CYS A 73 9.06 -10.41 7.61
CA CYS A 73 8.36 -10.47 8.89
C CYS A 73 7.50 -11.73 8.99
N GLU A 74 7.34 -12.24 10.21
CA GLU A 74 6.42 -13.33 10.50
C GLU A 74 5.01 -12.78 10.76
N VAL A 75 3.99 -13.38 10.11
CA VAL A 75 2.59 -13.02 10.36
C VAL A 75 2.14 -13.60 11.69
N ILE A 76 1.80 -12.74 12.65
CA ILE A 76 1.28 -13.14 13.97
C ILE A 76 -0.26 -13.21 13.95
N SER A 77 -0.91 -12.29 13.26
CA SER A 77 -2.37 -12.23 13.18
C SER A 77 -2.82 -11.73 11.80
N ASN A 78 -3.86 -12.36 11.27
CA ASN A 78 -4.54 -11.93 10.05
C ASN A 78 -6.03 -12.31 10.16
N LYS A 79 -6.73 -11.73 11.12
CA LYS A 79 -8.12 -12.05 11.42
C LYS A 79 -9.06 -10.87 11.18
N ASN A 80 -10.32 -11.13 10.93
CA ASN A 80 -11.32 -10.10 10.91
C ASN A 80 -11.60 -9.56 12.32
N VAL A 81 -11.73 -8.26 12.42
CA VAL A 81 -12.19 -7.54 13.63
C VAL A 81 -13.50 -6.77 13.36
N ALA A 82 -13.92 -6.76 12.11
CA ALA A 82 -15.24 -6.37 11.64
C ALA A 82 -15.49 -7.04 10.29
N THR A 83 -16.72 -7.03 9.78
CA THR A 83 -17.11 -7.69 8.53
C THR A 83 -16.13 -7.44 7.37
N PHE A 84 -15.63 -6.21 7.23
CA PHE A 84 -14.74 -5.80 6.14
C PHE A 84 -13.41 -5.23 6.61
N ILE A 85 -13.03 -5.49 7.86
CA ILE A 85 -11.79 -4.97 8.44
C ILE A 85 -11.00 -6.12 9.06
N LYS A 86 -9.74 -6.22 8.66
CA LYS A 86 -8.77 -7.16 9.23
C LYS A 86 -7.80 -6.45 10.15
N GLU A 87 -7.49 -7.10 11.26
CA GLU A 87 -6.29 -6.86 12.03
C GLU A 87 -5.16 -7.69 11.42
N PHE A 88 -4.13 -7.02 10.96
CA PHE A 88 -2.94 -7.65 10.41
C PHE A 88 -1.74 -7.27 11.26
N ILE A 89 -1.12 -8.27 11.91
CA ILE A 89 0.04 -8.06 12.78
C ILE A 89 1.19 -8.92 12.28
N VAL A 90 2.34 -8.28 12.13
CA VAL A 90 3.60 -8.96 11.81
C VAL A 90 4.65 -8.68 12.87
N ALA A 91 5.46 -9.69 13.21
CA ALA A 91 6.65 -9.55 14.05
C ALA A 91 7.84 -9.15 13.20
N LEU A 92 8.66 -8.24 13.70
CA LEU A 92 9.98 -7.98 13.15
C LEU A 92 10.92 -9.16 13.44
N PRO A 93 11.98 -9.36 12.65
CA PRO A 93 13.00 -10.37 12.96
C PRO A 93 13.57 -10.17 14.35
N LYS A 94 13.96 -11.28 15.00
CA LYS A 94 14.46 -11.27 16.37
C LYS A 94 15.62 -10.29 16.55
N GLY A 95 15.45 -9.35 17.49
CA GLY A 95 16.45 -8.34 17.81
C GLY A 95 16.33 -7.05 16.97
N GLU A 96 15.43 -7.03 15.99
CA GLU A 96 15.09 -5.80 15.28
C GLU A 96 14.02 -5.00 16.03
N HIS A 97 14.13 -3.69 15.92
CA HIS A 97 13.19 -2.73 16.49
C HIS A 97 12.96 -1.60 15.50
N MET A 98 11.72 -1.15 15.41
CA MET A 98 11.36 0.00 14.57
C MET A 98 10.98 1.18 15.44
N ASP A 99 11.81 2.21 15.42
CA ASP A 99 11.46 3.50 15.98
C ASP A 99 10.56 4.25 14.99
N PHE A 100 9.37 4.61 15.41
CA PHE A 100 8.44 5.41 14.60
C PHE A 100 7.66 6.39 15.46
N ILE A 101 7.08 7.39 14.83
CA ILE A 101 6.19 8.35 15.49
C ILE A 101 4.72 8.04 15.15
N PRO A 102 3.77 8.36 16.03
CA PRO A 102 2.36 8.20 15.73
C PRO A 102 1.96 8.84 14.40
N GLY A 103 1.20 8.10 13.57
CA GLY A 103 0.85 8.55 12.22
C GLY A 103 1.82 8.11 11.12
N SER A 104 2.92 7.46 11.47
CA SER A 104 3.78 6.81 10.49
C SER A 104 3.07 5.66 9.78
N TYR A 105 3.59 5.27 8.62
CA TYR A 105 3.07 4.16 7.84
C TYR A 105 4.18 3.16 7.50
N ALA A 106 3.79 1.90 7.35
CA ALA A 106 4.62 0.85 6.80
C ALA A 106 4.25 0.60 5.33
N GLN A 107 5.23 0.24 4.53
CA GLN A 107 5.01 -0.21 3.16
C GLN A 107 5.06 -1.73 3.12
N ILE A 108 4.01 -2.32 2.61
CA ILE A 108 3.91 -3.78 2.42
C ILE A 108 4.20 -4.10 0.97
N LYS A 109 5.19 -4.95 0.77
CA LYS A 109 5.53 -5.52 -0.53
C LYS A 109 4.66 -6.76 -0.76
N ILE A 110 3.88 -6.74 -1.82
CA ILE A 110 2.91 -7.76 -2.16
C ILE A 110 3.44 -8.50 -3.38
N PRO A 111 3.78 -9.79 -3.26
CA PRO A 111 4.31 -10.56 -4.37
C PRO A 111 3.25 -10.83 -5.45
N LYS A 112 3.67 -11.48 -6.52
CA LYS A 112 2.74 -12.07 -7.50
C LYS A 112 1.97 -13.21 -6.84
N PHE A 113 0.65 -13.22 -7.01
CA PHE A 113 -0.20 -14.32 -6.52
C PHE A 113 -1.47 -14.48 -7.35
N SER A 114 -2.12 -15.61 -7.20
CA SER A 114 -3.49 -15.87 -7.64
C SER A 114 -4.23 -16.53 -6.49
N MET A 115 -5.40 -16.02 -6.13
CA MET A 115 -6.19 -16.46 -4.99
C MET A 115 -7.65 -16.64 -5.37
N ASP A 116 -8.24 -17.72 -4.89
CA ASP A 116 -9.67 -18.00 -4.92
C ASP A 116 -10.16 -17.99 -3.46
N TYR A 117 -11.01 -17.02 -3.11
CA TYR A 117 -11.39 -16.79 -1.71
C TYR A 117 -12.03 -18.00 -1.04
N ASP A 118 -12.81 -18.78 -1.76
CA ASP A 118 -13.45 -19.98 -1.17
C ASP A 118 -12.46 -21.07 -0.81
N LYS A 119 -11.35 -21.17 -1.55
CA LYS A 119 -10.35 -22.22 -1.40
C LYS A 119 -9.18 -21.83 -0.52
N ASP A 120 -8.74 -20.58 -0.67
CA ASP A 120 -7.45 -20.13 -0.15
C ASP A 120 -7.57 -19.33 1.16
N ILE A 121 -8.78 -18.82 1.48
CA ILE A 121 -9.00 -18.13 2.76
C ILE A 121 -9.39 -19.13 3.85
N ASP A 122 -8.63 -19.12 4.93
CA ASP A 122 -9.03 -19.82 6.15
C ASP A 122 -10.24 -19.13 6.80
N LYS A 123 -11.39 -19.77 6.71
CA LYS A 123 -12.67 -19.24 7.21
C LYS A 123 -12.66 -19.04 8.73
N SER A 124 -11.82 -19.76 9.47
CA SER A 124 -11.65 -19.58 10.92
C SER A 124 -11.12 -18.19 11.28
N LEU A 125 -10.33 -17.56 10.37
CA LEU A 125 -9.78 -16.22 10.54
C LEU A 125 -10.80 -15.11 10.25
N ILE A 126 -11.92 -15.45 9.61
CA ILE A 126 -13.03 -14.51 9.41
C ILE A 126 -13.79 -14.30 10.72
N GLY A 127 -13.95 -15.37 11.50
CA GLY A 127 -14.75 -15.41 12.72
C GLY A 127 -16.22 -15.71 12.46
N GLU A 128 -16.82 -16.51 13.36
CA GLU A 128 -18.21 -16.97 13.24
C GLU A 128 -19.23 -15.83 13.15
N GLU A 129 -18.95 -14.71 13.80
CA GLU A 129 -19.82 -13.52 13.84
C GLU A 129 -19.86 -12.76 12.50
N TYR A 130 -18.79 -12.83 11.68
CA TYR A 130 -18.70 -12.12 10.40
C TYR A 130 -18.98 -13.00 9.18
N LEU A 131 -18.82 -14.32 9.31
CA LEU A 131 -18.98 -15.28 8.22
C LEU A 131 -20.36 -15.20 7.54
N PRO A 132 -21.50 -15.08 8.26
CA PRO A 132 -22.80 -14.94 7.61
C PRO A 132 -22.92 -13.71 6.71
N ALA A 133 -22.23 -12.61 7.05
CA ALA A 133 -22.19 -11.42 6.22
C ALA A 133 -21.34 -11.64 4.96
N TRP A 134 -20.22 -12.34 5.08
CA TRP A 134 -19.39 -12.71 3.93
C TRP A 134 -20.14 -13.59 2.92
N GLU A 135 -20.90 -14.56 3.41
CA GLU A 135 -21.76 -15.40 2.59
C GLU A 135 -22.87 -14.59 1.92
N LYS A 136 -23.59 -13.77 2.70
CA LYS A 136 -24.67 -12.90 2.21
C LYS A 136 -24.21 -11.96 1.10
N PHE A 137 -23.00 -11.39 1.22
CA PHE A 137 -22.43 -10.49 0.23
C PHE A 137 -21.65 -11.21 -0.88
N GLY A 138 -21.56 -12.56 -0.84
CA GLY A 138 -20.90 -13.35 -1.86
C GLY A 138 -19.38 -13.17 -1.91
N LEU A 139 -18.73 -12.77 -0.79
CA LEU A 139 -17.30 -12.49 -0.76
C LEU A 139 -16.45 -13.73 -1.03
N LEU A 140 -16.91 -14.90 -0.60
CA LEU A 140 -16.22 -16.16 -0.84
C LEU A 140 -16.13 -16.54 -2.33
N GLY A 141 -16.99 -15.98 -3.18
CA GLY A 141 -16.93 -16.19 -4.63
C GLY A 141 -15.92 -15.31 -5.35
N LEU A 142 -15.22 -14.42 -4.65
CA LEU A 142 -14.25 -13.53 -5.25
C LEU A 142 -12.94 -14.25 -5.63
N LYS A 143 -12.30 -13.75 -6.68
CA LYS A 143 -10.98 -14.17 -7.12
C LYS A 143 -10.09 -12.96 -7.27
N CYS A 144 -8.85 -13.08 -6.87
CA CYS A 144 -7.87 -12.02 -6.99
C CYS A 144 -6.60 -12.52 -7.67
N LYS A 145 -6.02 -11.70 -8.53
CA LYS A 145 -4.75 -11.98 -9.17
C LYS A 145 -3.86 -10.73 -9.13
N ASN A 146 -2.63 -10.91 -8.69
CA ASN A 146 -1.60 -9.90 -8.77
C ASN A 146 -0.52 -10.37 -9.75
N GLU A 147 -0.41 -9.74 -10.91
CA GLU A 147 0.51 -10.17 -11.97
C GLU A 147 1.93 -9.66 -11.80
N GLU A 148 2.11 -8.63 -10.98
CA GLU A 148 3.42 -8.02 -10.70
C GLU A 148 3.55 -7.65 -9.23
N GLU A 149 4.78 -7.63 -8.72
CA GLU A 149 5.05 -7.16 -7.37
C GLU A 149 4.54 -5.73 -7.19
N THR A 150 3.81 -5.51 -6.12
CA THR A 150 3.14 -4.24 -5.85
C THR A 150 3.40 -3.79 -4.43
N ILE A 151 3.61 -2.50 -4.20
CA ILE A 151 3.81 -1.92 -2.88
C ILE A 151 2.57 -1.11 -2.48
N ARG A 152 2.13 -1.27 -1.22
CA ARG A 152 1.06 -0.46 -0.63
C ARG A 152 1.46 0.02 0.74
N ALA A 153 1.08 1.26 1.06
CA ALA A 153 1.31 1.86 2.37
C ALA A 153 0.06 1.77 3.24
N TYR A 154 0.28 1.43 4.51
CA TYR A 154 -0.74 1.39 5.55
C TYR A 154 -0.24 2.15 6.77
N SER A 155 -1.09 3.00 7.34
CA SER A 155 -0.80 3.63 8.63
C SER A 155 -0.68 2.56 9.72
N MET A 156 0.33 2.67 10.55
CA MET A 156 0.51 1.78 11.69
C MET A 156 -0.54 2.05 12.75
N ALA A 157 -1.14 0.98 13.29
CA ALA A 157 -2.20 1.02 14.27
C ALA A 157 -1.71 0.76 15.70
N ASN A 158 -0.49 0.23 15.86
CA ASN A 158 0.15 0.07 17.16
C ASN A 158 0.84 1.38 17.62
N TYR A 159 1.18 1.47 18.91
CA TYR A 159 1.92 2.61 19.43
C TYR A 159 3.44 2.35 19.44
N PRO A 160 4.28 3.40 19.45
CA PRO A 160 5.72 3.25 19.27
C PRO A 160 6.45 2.33 20.25
N ALA A 161 5.98 2.21 21.51
CA ALA A 161 6.60 1.30 22.47
C ALA A 161 6.47 -0.19 22.13
N GLU A 162 5.62 -0.54 21.16
CA GLU A 162 5.50 -1.89 20.57
C GLU A 162 6.35 -2.04 19.31
N GLY A 163 7.55 -1.48 19.29
CA GLY A 163 8.42 -1.42 18.12
C GLY A 163 9.03 -2.74 17.65
N ASP A 164 8.68 -3.88 18.27
CA ASP A 164 9.02 -5.24 17.83
C ASP A 164 8.01 -5.84 16.83
N ARG A 165 6.92 -5.12 16.57
CA ARG A 165 5.82 -5.53 15.68
C ARG A 165 5.22 -4.37 14.93
N ILE A 166 4.53 -4.70 13.84
CA ILE A 166 3.72 -3.75 13.07
C ILE A 166 2.29 -4.25 13.07
N MET A 167 1.37 -3.42 13.53
CA MET A 167 -0.07 -3.67 13.45
C MET A 167 -0.69 -2.75 12.41
N LEU A 168 -1.48 -3.33 11.52
CA LEU A 168 -2.23 -2.61 10.50
C LEU A 168 -3.72 -2.94 10.63
N THR A 169 -4.55 -1.94 10.42
CA THR A 169 -6.00 -2.12 10.26
C THR A 169 -6.31 -2.03 8.77
N VAL A 170 -6.58 -3.17 8.15
CA VAL A 170 -6.74 -3.29 6.70
C VAL A 170 -8.20 -3.44 6.33
N ARG A 171 -8.74 -2.45 5.61
CA ARG A 171 -10.07 -2.58 5.03
C ARG A 171 -10.01 -3.50 3.81
N ILE A 172 -10.87 -4.52 3.77
CA ILE A 172 -11.05 -5.38 2.60
C ILE A 172 -11.71 -4.54 1.50
N ALA A 173 -10.97 -4.26 0.45
CA ALA A 173 -11.45 -3.48 -0.68
C ALA A 173 -12.24 -4.38 -1.63
N THR A 174 -13.51 -4.55 -1.34
CA THR A 174 -14.43 -5.29 -2.20
C THR A 174 -14.72 -4.51 -3.49
N PRO A 175 -15.05 -5.20 -4.59
CA PRO A 175 -15.58 -4.54 -5.76
C PRO A 175 -16.84 -3.72 -5.43
N PRO A 176 -17.10 -2.62 -6.15
CA PRO A 176 -18.31 -1.84 -5.90
C PRO A 176 -19.56 -2.64 -6.22
N PHE A 177 -20.51 -2.65 -5.29
CA PHE A 177 -21.82 -3.23 -5.54
C PHE A 177 -22.62 -2.30 -6.45
N LYS A 178 -22.78 -2.69 -7.71
CA LYS A 178 -23.58 -1.94 -8.70
C LYS A 178 -24.58 -2.86 -9.36
N PRO A 179 -25.81 -2.37 -9.69
CA PRO A 179 -26.69 -3.04 -10.61
C PRO A 179 -25.98 -3.26 -11.95
N LYS A 180 -26.21 -4.39 -12.63
CA LYS A 180 -25.56 -4.75 -13.91
C LYS A 180 -25.71 -3.66 -14.99
N GLU A 181 -26.82 -2.92 -14.97
CA GLU A 181 -27.11 -1.83 -15.90
C GLU A 181 -26.20 -0.60 -15.72
N GLN A 182 -25.46 -0.50 -14.58
CA GLN A 182 -24.58 0.62 -14.26
C GLN A 182 -23.08 0.31 -14.43
N GLY A 183 -22.74 -0.84 -15.01
CA GLY A 183 -21.37 -1.26 -15.26
C GLY A 183 -21.05 -2.65 -14.70
N PRO A 184 -19.78 -3.06 -14.66
CA PRO A 184 -19.37 -4.37 -14.15
C PRO A 184 -19.93 -4.63 -12.75
N GLY A 185 -20.54 -5.79 -12.55
CA GLY A 185 -21.09 -6.22 -11.27
C GLY A 185 -20.01 -6.61 -10.27
N PHE A 186 -20.45 -6.96 -9.04
CA PHE A 186 -19.56 -7.31 -7.93
C PHE A 186 -18.57 -8.44 -8.26
N MET A 187 -19.01 -9.45 -9.03
CA MET A 187 -18.18 -10.61 -9.40
C MET A 187 -17.32 -10.38 -10.65
N ASP A 188 -17.52 -9.27 -11.34
CA ASP A 188 -16.81 -8.97 -12.61
C ASP A 188 -15.59 -8.10 -12.38
N VAL A 189 -15.34 -7.66 -11.15
CA VAL A 189 -14.22 -6.79 -10.78
C VAL A 189 -13.42 -7.45 -9.66
N MET A 190 -12.11 -7.46 -9.79
CA MET A 190 -11.24 -7.99 -8.76
C MET A 190 -11.31 -7.16 -7.47
N PRO A 191 -11.21 -7.80 -6.29
CA PRO A 191 -11.01 -7.10 -5.02
C PRO A 191 -9.65 -6.40 -4.96
N GLY A 192 -9.43 -5.61 -3.91
CA GLY A 192 -8.15 -4.90 -3.73
C GLY A 192 -7.01 -5.89 -3.45
N ILE A 193 -5.95 -5.81 -4.25
CA ILE A 193 -4.79 -6.72 -4.21
C ILE A 193 -4.16 -6.82 -2.80
N ALA A 194 -4.03 -5.70 -2.09
CA ALA A 194 -3.37 -5.66 -0.78
C ALA A 194 -4.27 -6.12 0.39
N SER A 195 -5.55 -6.34 0.14
CA SER A 195 -6.52 -6.76 1.15
C SER A 195 -7.08 -8.16 0.89
N SER A 196 -6.58 -8.79 -0.16
CA SER A 196 -6.91 -10.17 -0.52
C SER A 196 -6.11 -11.18 0.24
#